data_848b9d17d817fde49f6df1ead41c1cae
#
_entry.id   848b9d17d817fde49f6df1ead41c1cae
#
_cell.length_a   1.000
_cell.length_b   1.000
_cell.length_c   1.000
_cell.angle_alpha   90.00
_cell.angle_beta   90.00
_cell.angle_gamma   90.00
#
_symmetry.space_group_name_H-M   'P 1'
#
loop_
_entity.id
_entity.type
_entity.pdbx_description
1 polymer ?
#
loop_
_entity_poly.entity_id
_entity_poly.type
_entity_poly.pdbx_seq_one_letter_code
_entity_poly.pdbx_strand_id
1 'polypeptide(L)'
;MKFKLLTILLFTVITILHARAEQGDADISLYTGTFDVIDKEGDDKTSLFGIEHKNPNLFRDTILGKFKPVTGAFMTGNSSLYLYTGVEAQYGIGPLKILPSFTPGYYEKGDGKDLGSVLEFKSEVKVGFDIFENSKLSYSYSHISNNDWGDTNPGTDNQQITFSKNF
;
A
#
# COMPACT_ATOMS: atom_id res chain seq x y z
N MET A 1 -0.58 2.23 -26.54
CA MET A 1 -1.15 1.31 -25.55
C MET A 1 -1.03 1.80 -24.11
N LYS A 2 0.08 2.45 -23.71
CA LYS A 2 0.33 2.95 -22.34
C LYS A 2 -0.72 3.96 -21.83
N PHE A 3 -1.20 4.87 -22.68
CA PHE A 3 -2.20 5.88 -22.31
C PHE A 3 -3.59 5.30 -21.95
N LYS A 4 -4.00 4.21 -22.62
CA LYS A 4 -5.32 3.59 -22.37
C LYS A 4 -5.37 2.86 -21.03
N LEU A 5 -4.24 2.27 -20.61
CA LEU A 5 -4.16 1.57 -19.32
C LEU A 5 -4.20 2.55 -18.14
N LEU A 6 -3.50 3.68 -18.27
CA LEU A 6 -3.51 4.75 -17.27
C LEU A 6 -4.92 5.36 -17.12
N THR A 7 -5.64 5.54 -18.23
CA THR A 7 -7.01 6.07 -18.22
C THR A 7 -7.99 5.09 -17.57
N ILE A 8 -7.83 3.80 -17.79
CA ILE A 8 -8.67 2.77 -17.18
C ILE A 8 -8.39 2.69 -15.67
N LEU A 9 -7.12 2.72 -15.25
CA LEU A 9 -6.75 2.71 -13.84
C LEU A 9 -7.25 3.97 -13.13
N LEU A 10 -7.09 5.14 -13.73
CA LEU A 10 -7.60 6.42 -13.20
C LEU A 10 -9.14 6.43 -13.11
N PHE A 11 -9.83 5.87 -14.11
CA PHE A 11 -11.30 5.78 -14.10
C PHE A 11 -11.80 4.80 -13.02
N THR A 12 -11.09 3.69 -12.81
CA THR A 12 -11.43 2.72 -11.75
C THR A 12 -11.22 3.34 -10.36
N VAL A 13 -10.15 4.09 -10.16
CA VAL A 13 -9.90 4.83 -8.90
C VAL A 13 -10.97 5.89 -8.66
N ILE A 14 -11.36 6.64 -9.70
CA ILE A 14 -12.41 7.67 -9.61
C ILE A 14 -13.79 7.05 -9.33
N THR A 15 -14.12 5.91 -9.93
CA THR A 15 -15.40 5.23 -9.68
C THR A 15 -15.47 4.61 -8.27
N ILE A 16 -14.36 4.17 -7.72
CA ILE A 16 -14.28 3.69 -6.32
C ILE A 16 -14.48 4.87 -5.35
N LEU A 17 -13.95 6.05 -5.67
CA LEU A 17 -14.16 7.28 -4.87
C LEU A 17 -15.61 7.82 -4.93
N HIS A 18 -16.37 7.48 -5.97
CA HIS A 18 -17.77 7.88 -6.11
C HIS A 18 -18.79 6.82 -5.67
N ALA A 19 -18.35 5.63 -5.26
CA ALA A 19 -19.20 4.66 -4.59
C ALA A 19 -19.59 5.22 -3.22
N ARG A 20 -20.70 6.00 -3.23
CA ARG A 20 -21.44 6.56 -2.09
C ARG A 20 -20.72 6.47 -0.75
N ALA A 21 -20.13 7.55 -0.33
CA ALA A 21 -19.94 7.85 1.07
C ALA A 21 -21.34 8.03 1.69
N GLU A 22 -22.03 6.93 1.99
CA GLU A 22 -22.96 6.94 3.12
C GLU A 22 -22.06 7.14 4.33
N GLN A 23 -22.39 8.15 5.13
CA GLN A 23 -21.79 8.56 6.38
C GLN A 23 -21.26 7.37 7.18
N GLY A 24 -20.01 7.05 7.04
CA GLY A 24 -19.35 5.95 7.71
C GLY A 24 -17.84 6.09 7.49
N ASP A 25 -17.20 6.36 8.55
CA ASP A 25 -15.79 6.26 8.90
C ASP A 25 -14.83 5.93 7.74
N ALA A 26 -14.19 6.95 7.19
CA ALA A 26 -13.04 6.76 6.31
C ALA A 26 -11.80 6.53 7.19
N ASP A 27 -11.05 5.47 6.93
CA ASP A 27 -9.74 5.25 7.55
C ASP A 27 -8.68 5.83 6.60
N ILE A 28 -8.05 6.92 7.02
CA ILE A 28 -6.96 7.55 6.29
C ILE A 28 -5.67 7.30 7.04
N SER A 29 -4.66 6.84 6.33
CA SER A 29 -3.34 6.57 6.86
C SER A 29 -2.30 7.43 6.16
N LEU A 30 -1.41 8.03 6.94
CA LEU A 30 -0.17 8.63 6.46
C LEU A 30 0.99 7.77 6.92
N TYR A 31 1.93 7.52 6.04
CA TYR A 31 3.09 6.70 6.39
C TYR A 31 4.38 7.23 5.80
N THR A 32 5.46 6.93 6.51
CA THR A 32 6.82 7.22 6.07
C THR A 32 7.72 6.05 6.43
N GLY A 33 8.82 5.94 5.72
CA GLY A 33 9.75 4.86 5.98
C GLY A 33 10.96 4.86 5.07
N THR A 34 11.53 3.67 4.91
CA THR A 34 12.68 3.41 4.05
C THR A 34 12.29 2.47 2.93
N PHE A 35 12.54 2.88 1.72
CA PHE A 35 12.46 2.08 0.50
C PHE A 35 13.80 1.33 0.34
N ASP A 36 13.71 0.06 -0.05
CA ASP A 36 14.84 -0.82 -0.36
C ASP A 36 15.81 -1.02 0.80
N VAL A 37 15.28 -1.45 1.96
CA VAL A 37 16.08 -1.60 3.20
C VAL A 37 17.13 -2.71 3.14
N ILE A 38 16.97 -3.72 2.25
CA ILE A 38 17.87 -4.87 2.09
C ILE A 38 18.84 -4.68 0.93
N ASP A 39 18.80 -3.56 0.23
CA ASP A 39 19.72 -3.28 -0.86
C ASP A 39 21.17 -3.46 -0.39
N LYS A 40 21.88 -4.41 -1.04
CA LYS A 40 23.28 -4.75 -0.71
C LYS A 40 24.27 -3.80 -1.34
N GLU A 41 23.87 -3.12 -2.41
CA GLU A 41 24.70 -2.17 -3.14
C GLU A 41 24.57 -0.76 -2.57
N GLY A 42 23.45 -0.46 -1.86
CA GLY A 42 23.26 0.75 -1.08
C GLY A 42 22.86 2.00 -1.88
N ASP A 43 22.76 1.89 -3.19
CA ASP A 43 22.53 3.03 -4.08
C ASP A 43 21.04 3.39 -4.21
N ASP A 44 20.13 2.41 -4.01
CA ASP A 44 18.68 2.59 -4.19
C ASP A 44 17.92 2.87 -2.90
N LYS A 45 18.60 2.72 -1.75
CA LYS A 45 18.00 2.96 -0.45
C LYS A 45 17.63 4.43 -0.25
N THR A 46 16.36 4.70 -0.04
CA THR A 46 15.85 6.06 0.09
C THR A 46 14.66 6.15 1.04
N SER A 47 14.26 7.37 1.41
CA SER A 47 13.02 7.60 2.15
C SER A 47 11.80 7.34 1.28
N LEU A 48 10.69 6.97 1.90
CA LEU A 48 9.37 6.95 1.27
C LEU A 48 8.33 7.69 2.11
N PHE A 49 7.34 8.28 1.44
CA PHE A 49 6.18 8.93 2.04
C PHE A 49 4.94 8.52 1.29
N GLY A 50 3.87 8.18 2.00
CA GLY A 50 2.65 7.74 1.35
C GLY A 50 1.39 8.05 2.13
N ILE A 51 0.29 7.86 1.41
CA ILE A 51 -1.07 7.97 1.90
C ILE A 51 -1.86 6.75 1.49
N GLU A 52 -2.73 6.30 2.37
CA GLU A 52 -3.61 5.16 2.13
C GLU A 52 -5.01 5.47 2.64
N HIS A 53 -6.01 5.08 1.87
CA HIS A 53 -7.41 5.13 2.24
C HIS A 53 -7.97 3.73 2.31
N LYS A 54 -8.72 3.44 3.38
CA LYS A 54 -9.55 2.26 3.53
C LYS A 54 -11.01 2.65 3.77
N ASN A 55 -11.91 1.90 3.16
CA ASN A 55 -13.31 2.00 3.50
C ASN A 55 -13.67 0.86 4.47
N PRO A 56 -13.86 1.14 5.77
CA PRO A 56 -14.15 0.11 6.76
C PRO A 56 -15.54 -0.52 6.60
N ASN A 57 -16.44 0.16 5.89
CA ASN A 57 -17.81 -0.32 5.64
C ASN A 57 -17.89 -1.26 4.43
N LEU A 58 -16.91 -1.22 3.53
CA LEU A 58 -16.80 -2.17 2.44
C LEU A 58 -15.92 -3.32 2.89
N PHE A 59 -16.49 -4.50 3.03
CA PHE A 59 -15.74 -5.68 3.38
C PHE A 59 -16.35 -6.93 2.76
N ARG A 60 -15.54 -7.96 2.64
CA ARG A 60 -15.98 -9.30 2.28
C ARG A 60 -15.56 -10.28 3.35
N ASP A 61 -16.54 -10.96 3.94
CA ASP A 61 -16.28 -12.07 4.84
C ASP A 61 -15.80 -13.28 4.06
N THR A 62 -14.72 -13.86 4.51
CA THR A 62 -14.12 -15.08 3.95
C THR A 62 -13.73 -16.03 5.07
N ILE A 63 -13.38 -17.26 4.73
CA ILE A 63 -12.82 -18.24 5.67
C ILE A 63 -11.50 -17.72 6.33
N LEU A 64 -10.81 -16.78 5.67
CA LEU A 64 -9.56 -16.18 6.15
C LEU A 64 -9.79 -14.84 6.89
N GLY A 65 -11.05 -14.46 7.17
CA GLY A 65 -11.41 -13.23 7.87
C GLY A 65 -12.04 -12.17 6.96
N LYS A 66 -12.16 -10.95 7.50
CA LYS A 66 -12.76 -9.82 6.79
C LYS A 66 -11.69 -9.08 5.98
N PHE A 67 -11.88 -9.05 4.67
CA PHE A 67 -11.06 -8.27 3.75
C PHE A 67 -11.70 -6.93 3.45
N LYS A 68 -10.94 -5.85 3.60
CA LYS A 68 -11.35 -4.48 3.30
C LYS A 68 -10.57 -3.97 2.10
N PRO A 69 -11.21 -3.22 1.19
CA PRO A 69 -10.48 -2.58 0.10
C PRO A 69 -9.56 -1.49 0.64
N VAL A 70 -8.39 -1.41 0.05
CA VAL A 70 -7.40 -0.41 0.34
C VAL A 70 -6.90 0.21 -0.96
N THR A 71 -6.71 1.53 -0.97
CA THR A 71 -6.14 2.26 -2.10
C THR A 71 -5.16 3.29 -1.57
N GLY A 72 -4.02 3.42 -2.22
CA GLY A 72 -2.99 4.33 -1.74
C GLY A 72 -1.95 4.67 -2.79
N ALA A 73 -1.03 5.51 -2.36
CA ALA A 73 0.14 5.91 -3.13
C ALA A 73 1.31 6.19 -2.22
N PHE A 74 2.51 5.98 -2.73
CA PHE A 74 3.72 6.54 -2.12
C PHE A 74 4.67 7.09 -3.17
N MET A 75 5.52 7.99 -2.71
CA MET A 75 6.67 8.50 -3.45
C MET A 75 7.94 8.25 -2.65
N THR A 76 9.04 8.05 -3.35
CA THR A 76 10.37 7.91 -2.75
C THR A 76 11.19 9.20 -2.89
N GLY A 77 12.26 9.32 -2.11
CA GLY A 77 13.21 10.42 -2.24
C GLY A 77 13.88 10.50 -3.60
N ASN A 78 13.94 9.39 -4.36
CA ASN A 78 14.45 9.31 -5.73
C ASN A 78 13.31 9.44 -6.78
N SER A 79 12.19 10.08 -6.42
CA SER A 79 11.06 10.37 -7.30
C SER A 79 10.35 9.15 -7.89
N SER A 80 10.55 7.94 -7.32
CA SER A 80 9.71 6.79 -7.69
C SER A 80 8.29 6.99 -7.16
N LEU A 81 7.31 6.51 -7.93
CA LEU A 81 5.89 6.59 -7.58
C LEU A 81 5.26 5.20 -7.64
N TYR A 82 4.50 4.83 -6.63
CA TYR A 82 3.67 3.62 -6.61
C TYR A 82 2.22 3.98 -6.32
N LEU A 83 1.33 3.68 -7.25
CA LEU A 83 -0.12 3.83 -7.10
C LEU A 83 -0.74 2.44 -7.01
N TYR A 84 -1.49 2.16 -5.96
CA TYR A 84 -1.97 0.81 -5.71
C TYR A 84 -3.41 0.76 -5.20
N THR A 85 -4.02 -0.39 -5.44
CA THR A 85 -5.29 -0.78 -4.83
C THR A 85 -5.28 -2.28 -4.55
N GLY A 86 -6.02 -2.72 -3.55
CA GLY A 86 -6.07 -4.12 -3.19
C GLY A 86 -6.90 -4.37 -1.96
N VAL A 87 -6.44 -5.29 -1.12
CA VAL A 87 -7.17 -5.72 0.07
C VAL A 87 -6.25 -5.81 1.28
N GLU A 88 -6.82 -5.51 2.44
CA GLU A 88 -6.20 -5.71 3.75
C GLU A 88 -7.14 -6.52 4.64
N ALA A 89 -6.60 -7.50 5.36
CA ALA A 89 -7.29 -8.17 6.45
C ALA A 89 -6.81 -7.64 7.80
N GLN A 90 -7.64 -7.77 8.84
CA GLN A 90 -7.27 -7.38 10.20
C GLN A 90 -7.54 -8.51 11.17
N TYR A 91 -6.50 -8.86 11.94
CA TYR A 91 -6.56 -9.83 13.03
C TYR A 91 -6.17 -9.16 14.34
N GLY A 92 -6.89 -9.47 15.42
CA GLY A 92 -6.59 -8.97 16.76
C GLY A 92 -5.95 -10.06 17.63
N ILE A 93 -4.85 -9.71 18.30
CA ILE A 93 -4.21 -10.56 19.33
C ILE A 93 -4.00 -9.70 20.58
N GLY A 94 -4.99 -9.70 21.47
CA GLY A 94 -5.00 -8.77 22.60
C GLY A 94 -5.01 -7.31 22.11
N PRO A 95 -4.10 -6.44 22.57
CA PRO A 95 -4.02 -5.06 22.12
C PRO A 95 -3.39 -4.90 20.74
N LEU A 96 -2.75 -5.93 20.22
CA LEU A 96 -2.07 -5.91 18.93
C LEU A 96 -3.05 -6.18 17.80
N LYS A 97 -2.82 -5.50 16.68
CA LYS A 97 -3.50 -5.70 15.40
C LYS A 97 -2.48 -6.15 14.36
N ILE A 98 -2.74 -7.25 13.69
CA ILE A 98 -1.93 -7.74 12.57
C ILE A 98 -2.76 -7.51 11.31
N LEU A 99 -2.20 -6.79 10.35
CA LEU A 99 -2.91 -6.33 9.16
C LEU A 99 -2.09 -6.74 7.91
N PRO A 100 -2.25 -7.97 7.44
CA PRO A 100 -1.69 -8.37 6.16
C PRO A 100 -2.48 -7.72 5.01
N SER A 101 -1.77 -7.29 3.98
CA SER A 101 -2.37 -6.73 2.76
C SER A 101 -1.67 -7.23 1.50
N PHE A 102 -2.43 -7.22 0.40
CA PHE A 102 -1.93 -7.47 -0.93
C PHE A 102 -2.49 -6.41 -1.87
N THR A 103 -1.59 -5.65 -2.48
CA THR A 103 -1.93 -4.44 -3.25
C THR A 103 -1.15 -4.37 -4.54
N PRO A 104 -1.69 -4.92 -5.65
CA PRO A 104 -1.15 -4.66 -6.98
C PRO A 104 -1.21 -3.17 -7.31
N GLY A 105 -0.24 -2.70 -8.11
CA GLY A 105 -0.17 -1.29 -8.44
C GLY A 105 0.69 -0.96 -9.65
N TYR A 106 0.62 0.30 -10.03
CA TYR A 106 1.44 0.91 -11.05
C TYR A 106 2.69 1.50 -10.39
N TYR A 107 3.84 1.10 -10.88
CA TYR A 107 5.14 1.63 -10.43
C TYR A 107 5.80 2.44 -11.55
N GLU A 108 6.26 3.64 -11.20
CA GLU A 108 7.13 4.47 -12.03
C GLU A 108 8.43 4.70 -11.28
N LYS A 109 9.55 4.30 -11.86
CA LYS A 109 10.84 4.30 -11.16
C LYS A 109 11.41 5.70 -10.88
N GLY A 110 11.05 6.70 -11.71
CA GLY A 110 11.69 8.01 -11.64
C GLY A 110 13.22 7.90 -11.78
N ASP A 111 13.93 8.48 -10.81
CA ASP A 111 15.38 8.38 -10.68
C ASP A 111 15.83 7.23 -9.73
N GLY A 112 14.88 6.42 -9.25
CA GLY A 112 15.14 5.33 -8.33
C GLY A 112 15.26 3.96 -9.00
N LYS A 113 15.10 2.92 -8.18
CA LYS A 113 15.27 1.51 -8.56
C LYS A 113 14.33 1.09 -9.68
N ASP A 114 14.87 0.44 -10.69
CA ASP A 114 14.09 -0.22 -11.74
C ASP A 114 13.63 -1.60 -11.25
N LEU A 115 12.32 -1.77 -11.08
CA LEU A 115 11.74 -3.05 -10.65
C LEU A 115 11.41 -3.99 -11.82
N GLY A 116 11.70 -3.57 -13.06
CA GLY A 116 11.57 -4.39 -14.26
C GLY A 116 10.18 -4.40 -14.90
N SER A 117 9.16 -3.85 -14.24
CA SER A 117 7.81 -3.76 -14.77
C SER A 117 7.08 -2.52 -14.25
N VAL A 118 6.08 -2.06 -14.99
CA VAL A 118 5.15 -1.02 -14.52
C VAL A 118 4.04 -1.58 -13.64
N LEU A 119 3.79 -2.89 -13.72
CA LEU A 119 2.84 -3.59 -12.86
C LEU A 119 3.63 -4.35 -11.80
N GLU A 120 3.45 -3.93 -10.56
CA GLU A 120 4.11 -4.51 -9.40
C GLU A 120 3.07 -4.96 -8.36
N PHE A 121 3.45 -5.92 -7.53
CA PHE A 121 2.62 -6.49 -6.49
C PHE A 121 3.28 -6.25 -5.13
N LYS A 122 2.61 -5.49 -4.26
CA LYS A 122 3.05 -5.25 -2.89
C LYS A 122 2.35 -6.23 -1.95
N SER A 123 3.13 -7.03 -1.23
CA SER A 123 2.70 -7.80 -0.07
C SER A 123 3.23 -7.12 1.18
N GLU A 124 2.36 -6.86 2.16
CA GLU A 124 2.73 -6.11 3.36
C GLU A 124 2.12 -6.76 4.61
N VAL A 125 2.84 -6.73 5.70
CA VAL A 125 2.33 -7.04 7.03
C VAL A 125 2.58 -5.84 7.94
N LYS A 126 1.49 -5.26 8.46
CA LYS A 126 1.53 -4.20 9.48
C LYS A 126 1.25 -4.82 10.85
N VAL A 127 1.98 -4.37 11.86
CA VAL A 127 1.68 -4.63 13.27
C VAL A 127 1.42 -3.31 13.95
N GLY A 128 0.25 -3.16 14.55
CA GLY A 128 -0.20 -1.89 15.11
C GLY A 128 -0.94 -2.04 16.41
N PHE A 129 -1.15 -0.91 17.08
CA PHE A 129 -1.95 -0.79 18.29
C PHE A 129 -2.67 0.56 18.29
N ASP A 130 -3.81 0.60 18.95
CA ASP A 130 -4.59 1.82 19.10
C ASP A 130 -3.91 2.72 20.12
N ILE A 131 -3.62 3.98 19.76
CA ILE A 131 -2.90 4.95 20.60
C ILE A 131 -3.84 6.00 21.20
N PHE A 132 -4.85 6.38 20.45
CA PHE A 132 -5.93 7.30 20.86
C PHE A 132 -7.24 6.80 20.28
N GLU A 133 -8.34 7.43 20.70
CA GLU A 133 -9.66 7.18 20.12
C GLU A 133 -9.60 7.35 18.59
N ASN A 134 -10.03 6.32 17.88
CA ASN A 134 -10.03 6.24 16.40
C ASN A 134 -8.65 6.43 15.75
N SER A 135 -7.56 6.20 16.49
CA SER A 135 -6.21 6.40 15.96
C SER A 135 -5.32 5.20 16.24
N LYS A 136 -4.54 4.80 15.26
CA LYS A 136 -3.64 3.65 15.30
C LYS A 136 -2.23 4.04 14.86
N LEU A 137 -1.24 3.52 15.56
CA LEU A 137 0.15 3.54 15.11
C LEU A 137 0.56 2.13 14.72
N SER A 138 1.22 1.99 13.58
CA SER A 138 1.66 0.68 13.07
C SER A 138 3.08 0.76 12.53
N TYR A 139 3.78 -0.35 12.62
CA TYR A 139 5.02 -0.61 11.90
C TYR A 139 4.76 -1.70 10.88
N SER A 140 5.34 -1.59 9.71
CA SER A 140 5.17 -2.58 8.65
C SER A 140 6.46 -2.92 7.92
N TYR A 141 6.43 -4.11 7.36
CA TYR A 141 7.39 -4.61 6.38
C TYR A 141 6.63 -5.00 5.13
N SER A 142 7.11 -4.56 3.97
CA SER A 142 6.51 -4.89 2.68
C SER A 142 7.56 -5.29 1.66
N HIS A 143 7.16 -6.19 0.78
CA HIS A 143 7.90 -6.61 -0.40
C HIS A 143 7.12 -6.23 -1.64
N ILE A 144 7.80 -5.67 -2.64
CA ILE A 144 7.24 -5.34 -3.95
C ILE A 144 8.03 -6.10 -5.01
N SER A 145 7.32 -6.76 -5.92
CA SER A 145 7.91 -7.51 -7.03
C SER A 145 6.90 -7.69 -8.16
N ASN A 146 7.35 -8.00 -9.37
CA ASN A 146 6.49 -8.22 -10.53
C ASN A 146 6.16 -9.70 -10.82
N ASN A 147 6.54 -10.61 -9.92
CA ASN A 147 6.30 -12.05 -10.07
C ASN A 147 6.89 -12.62 -11.40
N ASP A 148 8.05 -12.13 -11.80
CA ASP A 148 8.73 -12.50 -13.05
C ASP A 148 7.91 -12.23 -14.34
N TRP A 149 6.96 -11.30 -14.29
CA TRP A 149 6.19 -10.86 -15.46
C TRP A 149 6.89 -9.73 -16.24
N GLY A 150 7.94 -9.14 -15.68
CA GLY A 150 8.81 -8.16 -16.35
C GLY A 150 10.06 -8.78 -16.94
N ASP A 151 10.90 -7.95 -17.54
CA ASP A 151 12.18 -8.38 -18.10
C ASP A 151 13.18 -8.77 -17.00
N THR A 152 13.04 -8.18 -15.83
CA THR A 152 13.80 -8.49 -14.60
C THR A 152 12.87 -8.41 -13.40
N ASN A 153 13.25 -9.00 -12.27
CA ASN A 153 12.48 -8.95 -11.03
C ASN A 153 13.40 -8.79 -9.82
N PRO A 154 14.09 -7.65 -9.67
CA PRO A 154 14.99 -7.44 -8.53
C PRO A 154 14.22 -7.33 -7.21
N GLY A 155 12.95 -6.89 -7.26
CA GLY A 155 12.13 -6.63 -6.09
C GLY A 155 12.67 -5.51 -5.21
N THR A 156 11.92 -5.17 -4.17
CA THR A 156 12.34 -4.22 -3.13
C THR A 156 11.65 -4.53 -1.81
N ASP A 157 12.39 -4.38 -0.72
CA ASP A 157 11.89 -4.58 0.64
C ASP A 157 11.84 -3.25 1.37
N ASN A 158 10.72 -2.96 2.02
CA ASN A 158 10.49 -1.63 2.59
C ASN A 158 10.02 -1.75 4.04
N GLN A 159 10.34 -0.75 4.85
CA GLN A 159 9.88 -0.60 6.23
C GLN A 159 9.21 0.75 6.42
N GLN A 160 8.06 0.74 7.12
CA GLN A 160 7.26 1.96 7.28
C GLN A 160 6.70 2.07 8.70
N ILE A 161 6.51 3.31 9.13
CA ILE A 161 5.68 3.68 10.27
C ILE A 161 4.44 4.37 9.73
N THR A 162 3.28 3.90 10.14
CA THR A 162 1.98 4.37 9.67
C THR A 162 1.16 4.91 10.83
N PHE A 163 0.66 6.12 10.67
CA PHE A 163 -0.39 6.68 11.51
C PHE A 163 -1.71 6.63 10.74
N SER A 164 -2.72 5.97 11.33
CA SER A 164 -4.06 5.86 10.76
C SER A 164 -5.07 6.58 11.64
N LYS A 165 -6.00 7.29 11.03
CA LYS A 165 -7.14 7.95 11.69
C LYS A 165 -8.43 7.52 11.02
N ASN A 166 -9.37 7.08 11.84
CA ASN A 166 -10.74 6.78 11.43
C ASN A 166 -11.61 8.01 11.73
N PHE A 167 -12.41 8.45 10.76
CA PHE A 167 -13.25 9.66 10.82
C PHE A 167 -14.74 9.33 10.86
#